data_38d05e04b96a5493f08fd7158f7f3adb
#
_entry.id   38d05e04b96a5493f08fd7158f7f3adb
#
_cell.length_a   1.000
_cell.length_b   1.000
_cell.length_c   1.000
_cell.angle_alpha   90.00
_cell.angle_beta   90.00
_cell.angle_gamma   90.00
#
_symmetry.space_group_name_H-M   'P 1'
#
loop_
_entity.id
_entity.type
_entity.pdbx_description
1 polymer ?
#
loop_
_entity_poly.entity_id
_entity_poly.type
_entity_poly.pdbx_seq_one_letter_code
_entity_poly.pdbx_strand_id
1 'polypeptide(L)'
;VTLVSGPVSLPDPTGVKVVRIETARQMLDAVQAALPADIAVCAAAVADWRVAAEAGQKLKKDGSGVIPDLKLSENPDILATISQKGPKRPDLVVGFAAETENVIEHARAKRARKGCDWILANDVAPGTGTFGGDHNEVFLISGADGASDEVWPRQGKAGVARALVQRISRHFA
;
A
#
# COMPACT_ATOMS: atom_id res chain seq x y z
N VAL A 1 2.05 -18.23 -1.73
CA VAL A 1 1.90 -16.77 -1.74
C VAL A 1 0.79 -16.38 -2.70
N THR A 2 -0.08 -15.44 -2.29
CA THR A 2 -1.10 -14.82 -3.15
C THR A 2 -0.71 -13.36 -3.39
N LEU A 3 -0.65 -12.95 -4.66
CA LEU A 3 -0.44 -11.57 -5.07
C LEU A 3 -1.77 -10.99 -5.59
N VAL A 4 -2.32 -10.01 -4.87
CA VAL A 4 -3.44 -9.21 -5.36
C VAL A 4 -2.85 -8.01 -6.10
N SER A 5 -3.09 -7.92 -7.40
CA SER A 5 -2.43 -6.95 -8.28
C SER A 5 -3.43 -6.09 -9.03
N GLY A 6 -3.29 -4.78 -8.90
CA GLY A 6 -3.96 -3.79 -9.74
C GLY A 6 -3.43 -3.78 -11.19
N PRO A 7 -3.89 -2.83 -12.02
CA PRO A 7 -3.45 -2.71 -13.40
C PRO A 7 -1.97 -2.28 -13.46
N VAL A 8 -1.11 -3.24 -13.77
CA VAL A 8 0.34 -3.03 -13.98
C VAL A 8 0.79 -3.78 -15.23
N SER A 9 1.82 -3.28 -15.90
CA SER A 9 2.40 -3.89 -17.10
C SER A 9 3.51 -4.90 -16.80
N LEU A 10 3.74 -5.22 -15.53
CA LEU A 10 4.74 -6.20 -15.13
C LEU A 10 4.25 -7.63 -15.38
N PRO A 11 5.14 -8.56 -15.77
CA PRO A 11 4.80 -9.97 -15.88
C PRO A 11 4.47 -10.57 -14.50
N ASP A 12 3.65 -11.61 -14.50
CA ASP A 12 3.33 -12.32 -13.29
C ASP A 12 4.56 -13.04 -12.73
N PRO A 13 4.85 -12.90 -11.43
CA PRO A 13 5.97 -13.59 -10.83
C PRO A 13 5.70 -15.10 -10.78
N THR A 14 6.76 -15.88 -11.03
CA THR A 14 6.69 -17.34 -11.00
C THR A 14 6.41 -17.88 -9.59
N GLY A 15 5.57 -18.89 -9.49
CA GLY A 15 5.32 -19.62 -8.23
C GLY A 15 4.36 -18.92 -7.26
N VAL A 16 3.64 -17.88 -7.69
CA VAL A 16 2.61 -17.22 -6.88
C VAL A 16 1.23 -17.29 -7.55
N LYS A 17 0.18 -17.34 -6.75
CA LYS A 17 -1.19 -17.18 -7.22
C LYS A 17 -1.46 -15.70 -7.43
N VAL A 18 -1.71 -15.27 -8.68
CA VAL A 18 -2.03 -13.87 -8.98
C VAL A 18 -3.55 -13.69 -9.08
N VAL A 19 -4.07 -12.69 -8.38
CA VAL A 19 -5.46 -12.24 -8.46
C VAL A 19 -5.46 -10.82 -9.01
N ARG A 20 -5.96 -10.65 -10.24
CA ARG A 20 -6.05 -9.35 -10.91
C ARG A 20 -7.31 -8.61 -10.49
N ILE A 21 -7.15 -7.33 -10.19
CA ILE A 21 -8.24 -6.43 -9.81
C ILE A 21 -8.05 -5.06 -10.47
N GLU A 22 -9.10 -4.27 -10.52
CA GLU A 22 -9.08 -2.95 -11.13
C GLU A 22 -9.44 -1.83 -10.14
N THR A 23 -10.26 -2.14 -9.13
CA THR A 23 -10.77 -1.14 -8.19
C THR A 23 -10.33 -1.43 -6.75
N ALA A 24 -10.34 -0.38 -5.90
CA ALA A 24 -10.04 -0.53 -4.47
C ALA A 24 -11.00 -1.49 -3.75
N ARG A 25 -12.27 -1.53 -4.16
CA ARG A 25 -13.27 -2.46 -3.62
C ARG A 25 -12.93 -3.91 -3.98
N GLN A 26 -12.65 -4.17 -5.25
CA GLN A 26 -12.20 -5.50 -5.70
C GLN A 26 -10.90 -5.93 -5.00
N MET A 27 -9.98 -4.97 -4.73
CA MET A 27 -8.77 -5.28 -3.99
C MET A 27 -9.09 -5.69 -2.55
N LEU A 28 -9.97 -4.97 -1.85
CA LEU A 28 -10.39 -5.35 -0.50
C LEU A 28 -11.01 -6.75 -0.50
N ASP A 29 -11.95 -7.03 -1.40
CA ASP A 29 -12.63 -8.33 -1.50
C ASP A 29 -11.63 -9.46 -1.75
N ALA A 30 -10.68 -9.26 -2.68
CA ALA A 30 -9.66 -10.24 -3.01
C ALA A 30 -8.68 -10.49 -1.84
N VAL A 31 -8.30 -9.42 -1.12
CA VAL A 31 -7.46 -9.54 0.08
C VAL A 31 -8.20 -10.30 1.18
N GLN A 32 -9.46 -9.96 1.46
CA GLN A 32 -10.26 -10.65 2.47
C GLN A 32 -10.50 -12.13 2.13
N ALA A 33 -10.65 -12.46 0.84
CA ALA A 33 -10.77 -13.83 0.36
C ALA A 33 -9.45 -14.64 0.47
N ALA A 34 -8.30 -13.95 0.55
CA ALA A 34 -6.99 -14.58 0.76
C ALA A 34 -6.65 -14.81 2.23
N LEU A 35 -7.43 -14.28 3.16
CA LEU A 35 -7.26 -14.48 4.61
C LEU A 35 -7.98 -15.77 5.08
N PRO A 36 -7.45 -16.47 6.11
CA PRO A 36 -6.29 -16.11 6.93
C PRO A 36 -4.96 -16.30 6.20
N ALA A 37 -3.98 -15.49 6.57
CA ALA A 37 -2.59 -15.59 6.12
C ALA A 37 -1.68 -15.15 7.28
N ASP A 38 -0.46 -15.69 7.35
CA ASP A 38 0.50 -15.34 8.41
C ASP A 38 1.00 -13.90 8.24
N ILE A 39 1.20 -13.47 6.99
CA ILE A 39 1.81 -12.18 6.67
C ILE A 39 1.01 -11.48 5.56
N ALA A 40 0.76 -10.20 5.74
CA ALA A 40 0.22 -9.33 4.69
C ALA A 40 1.15 -8.13 4.45
N VAL A 41 1.49 -7.89 3.17
CA VAL A 41 2.30 -6.74 2.74
C VAL A 41 1.49 -5.87 1.80
N CYS A 42 1.14 -4.67 2.22
CA CYS A 42 0.33 -3.70 1.47
C CYS A 42 1.23 -2.63 0.85
N ALA A 43 1.72 -2.87 -0.37
CA ALA A 43 2.61 -1.96 -1.10
C ALA A 43 1.90 -1.20 -2.24
N ALA A 44 0.65 -1.51 -2.54
CA ALA A 44 -0.09 -0.85 -3.61
C ALA A 44 -0.43 0.60 -3.26
N ALA A 45 -0.28 1.50 -4.23
CA ALA A 45 -0.82 2.86 -4.16
C ALA A 45 -2.30 2.82 -4.54
N VAL A 46 -3.18 2.83 -3.56
CA VAL A 46 -4.63 2.83 -3.74
C VAL A 46 -5.15 4.25 -3.57
N ALA A 47 -5.96 4.74 -4.51
CA ALA A 47 -6.56 6.06 -4.42
C ALA A 47 -7.51 6.15 -3.21
N ASP A 48 -7.45 7.26 -2.47
CA ASP A 48 -8.33 7.47 -1.30
C ASP A 48 -9.78 7.73 -1.72
N TRP A 49 -10.00 8.24 -2.92
CA TRP A 49 -11.29 8.69 -3.42
C TRP A 49 -11.67 8.00 -4.72
N ARG A 50 -12.96 7.80 -4.91
CA ARG A 50 -13.58 7.37 -6.17
C ARG A 50 -14.80 8.24 -6.48
N VAL A 51 -15.24 8.23 -7.71
CA VAL A 51 -16.53 8.84 -8.08
C VAL A 51 -17.66 8.06 -7.39
N ALA A 52 -18.56 8.79 -6.70
CA ALA A 52 -19.63 8.17 -5.91
C ALA A 52 -20.64 7.43 -6.77
N ALA A 53 -20.92 7.96 -7.97
CA ALA A 53 -21.82 7.33 -8.95
C ALA A 53 -21.08 7.23 -10.29
N GLU A 54 -20.77 6.00 -10.69
CA GLU A 54 -20.19 5.72 -11.99
C GLU A 54 -21.29 5.81 -13.04
N ALA A 55 -21.14 6.69 -14.04
CA ALA A 55 -22.04 6.75 -15.18
C ALA A 55 -21.75 5.54 -16.09
N GLY A 56 -22.73 4.67 -16.33
CA GLY A 56 -22.59 3.55 -17.23
C GLY A 56 -22.40 3.92 -18.72
N GLN A 57 -22.51 5.23 -19.03
CA GLN A 57 -22.29 5.78 -20.36
C GLN A 57 -21.46 7.05 -20.29
N LYS A 58 -20.78 7.35 -21.43
CA LYS A 58 -19.97 8.57 -21.58
C LYS A 58 -20.83 9.83 -21.33
N LEU A 59 -20.42 10.65 -20.38
CA LEU A 59 -20.99 11.99 -20.17
C LEU A 59 -20.69 12.86 -21.41
N LYS A 60 -21.75 13.22 -22.12
CA LYS A 60 -21.63 14.11 -23.28
C LYS A 60 -21.84 15.56 -22.83
N LYS A 61 -21.13 16.50 -23.51
CA LYS A 61 -21.42 17.93 -23.36
C LYS A 61 -22.82 18.21 -23.88
N ASP A 62 -23.65 18.87 -23.10
CA ASP A 62 -25.02 19.26 -23.45
C ASP A 62 -25.11 20.63 -24.16
N GLY A 63 -23.96 21.31 -24.34
CA GLY A 63 -23.87 22.64 -24.95
C GLY A 63 -24.12 23.78 -23.96
N SER A 64 -24.46 23.52 -22.71
CA SER A 64 -24.69 24.54 -21.69
C SER A 64 -23.42 25.27 -21.20
N GLY A 65 -22.25 24.68 -21.45
CA GLY A 65 -20.99 25.18 -20.91
C GLY A 65 -20.78 24.86 -19.42
N VAL A 66 -21.76 24.23 -18.77
CA VAL A 66 -21.67 23.84 -17.36
C VAL A 66 -20.84 22.57 -17.21
N ILE A 67 -19.84 22.62 -16.32
CA ILE A 67 -19.03 21.45 -15.96
C ILE A 67 -19.86 20.63 -14.95
N PRO A 68 -20.08 19.32 -15.20
CA PRO A 68 -20.83 18.49 -14.25
C PRO A 68 -20.03 18.32 -12.95
N ASP A 69 -20.71 18.45 -11.83
CA ASP A 69 -20.14 18.19 -10.50
C ASP A 69 -19.89 16.70 -10.33
N LEU A 70 -18.66 16.34 -9.96
CA LEU A 70 -18.30 14.98 -9.59
C LEU A 70 -18.36 14.83 -8.06
N LYS A 71 -19.35 14.12 -7.57
CA LYS A 71 -19.39 13.72 -6.16
C LYS A 71 -18.39 12.62 -5.93
N LEU A 72 -17.52 12.82 -4.94
CA LEU A 72 -16.53 11.81 -4.53
C LEU A 72 -17.03 11.05 -3.30
N SER A 73 -16.56 9.81 -3.17
CA SER A 73 -16.76 8.93 -2.03
C SER A 73 -15.43 8.29 -1.66
N GLU A 74 -15.22 8.01 -0.38
CA GLU A 74 -14.01 7.34 0.09
C GLU A 74 -13.93 5.91 -0.43
N ASN A 75 -12.73 5.50 -0.78
CA ASN A 75 -12.38 4.11 -1.00
C ASN A 75 -12.15 3.40 0.34
N PRO A 76 -12.33 2.07 0.39
CA PRO A 76 -12.02 1.33 1.61
C PRO A 76 -10.53 1.42 1.94
N ASP A 77 -10.23 1.62 3.22
CA ASP A 77 -8.87 1.55 3.74
C ASP A 77 -8.47 0.10 3.98
N ILE A 78 -7.83 -0.51 3.00
CA ILE A 78 -7.48 -1.93 3.02
C ILE A 78 -6.50 -2.22 4.15
N LEU A 79 -5.45 -1.41 4.30
CA LEU A 79 -4.44 -1.59 5.36
C LEU A 79 -5.07 -1.53 6.75
N ALA A 80 -5.89 -0.50 7.02
CA ALA A 80 -6.59 -0.39 8.30
C ALA A 80 -7.57 -1.55 8.53
N THR A 81 -8.28 -1.99 7.48
CA THR A 81 -9.25 -3.08 7.57
C THR A 81 -8.59 -4.40 7.98
N ILE A 82 -7.48 -4.79 7.34
CA ILE A 82 -6.81 -6.07 7.67
C ILE A 82 -5.96 -5.99 8.94
N SER A 83 -5.64 -4.78 9.40
CA SER A 83 -4.92 -4.55 10.65
C SER A 83 -5.82 -4.65 11.89
N GLN A 84 -7.15 -4.65 11.74
CA GLN A 84 -8.09 -4.78 12.85
C GLN A 84 -7.91 -6.12 13.57
N LYS A 85 -7.96 -6.07 14.91
CA LYS A 85 -7.89 -7.28 15.74
C LYS A 85 -9.04 -8.22 15.42
N GLY A 86 -8.74 -9.49 15.23
CA GLY A 86 -9.72 -10.49 14.90
C GLY A 86 -9.10 -11.81 14.46
N PRO A 87 -9.88 -12.87 14.31
CA PRO A 87 -9.38 -14.23 14.04
C PRO A 87 -8.75 -14.39 12.65
N LYS A 88 -8.96 -13.44 11.76
CA LYS A 88 -8.39 -13.46 10.40
C LYS A 88 -7.25 -12.46 10.20
N ARG A 89 -6.90 -11.67 11.25
CA ARG A 89 -5.79 -10.73 11.16
C ARG A 89 -4.49 -11.50 10.96
N PRO A 90 -3.66 -11.13 9.97
CA PRO A 90 -2.32 -11.69 9.85
C PRO A 90 -1.47 -11.44 11.10
N ASP A 91 -0.56 -12.37 11.41
CA ASP A 91 0.39 -12.21 12.53
C ASP A 91 1.30 -11.00 12.31
N LEU A 92 1.62 -10.71 11.04
CA LEU A 92 2.38 -9.53 10.65
C LEU A 92 1.69 -8.78 9.50
N VAL A 93 1.36 -7.50 9.74
CA VAL A 93 0.83 -6.59 8.72
C VAL A 93 1.83 -5.48 8.45
N VAL A 94 2.29 -5.40 7.20
CA VAL A 94 3.27 -4.42 6.72
C VAL A 94 2.60 -3.45 5.76
N GLY A 95 2.68 -2.15 6.05
CA GLY A 95 2.23 -1.09 5.15
C GLY A 95 3.38 -0.33 4.52
N PHE A 96 3.06 0.53 3.56
CA PHE A 96 4.00 1.47 2.96
C PHE A 96 3.51 2.91 3.13
N ALA A 97 4.47 3.84 3.25
CA ALA A 97 4.22 5.27 3.31
C ALA A 97 5.18 5.99 2.35
N ALA A 98 4.60 6.74 1.42
CA ALA A 98 5.33 7.61 0.52
C ALA A 98 5.05 9.05 0.98
N GLU A 99 6.05 9.70 1.56
CA GLU A 99 5.92 11.01 2.19
C GLU A 99 6.86 12.00 1.51
N THR A 100 6.47 13.27 1.48
CA THR A 100 7.28 14.35 0.87
C THR A 100 8.03 15.20 1.88
N GLU A 101 7.66 15.08 3.16
CA GLU A 101 8.28 15.80 4.28
C GLU A 101 8.05 15.02 5.58
N ASN A 102 8.87 15.27 6.60
CA ASN A 102 8.75 14.66 7.94
C ASN A 102 8.49 13.13 7.89
N VAL A 103 9.19 12.44 6.99
CA VAL A 103 8.92 11.04 6.58
C VAL A 103 8.74 10.11 7.78
N ILE A 104 9.64 10.16 8.76
CA ILE A 104 9.62 9.27 9.93
C ILE A 104 8.43 9.57 10.83
N GLU A 105 8.15 10.85 11.10
CA GLU A 105 7.04 11.27 11.96
C GLU A 105 5.69 10.90 11.33
N HIS A 106 5.50 11.23 10.05
CA HIS A 106 4.29 10.87 9.31
C HIS A 106 4.10 9.36 9.21
N ALA A 107 5.16 8.60 9.01
CA ALA A 107 5.11 7.14 8.97
C ALA A 107 4.70 6.53 10.34
N ARG A 108 5.22 7.05 11.46
CA ARG A 108 4.81 6.64 12.81
C ARG A 108 3.33 6.94 13.05
N ALA A 109 2.89 8.15 12.73
CA ALA A 109 1.49 8.54 12.84
C ALA A 109 0.58 7.64 11.99
N LYS A 110 1.00 7.34 10.75
CA LYS A 110 0.29 6.43 9.84
C LYS A 110 0.22 5.02 10.41
N ARG A 111 1.34 4.48 10.90
CA ARG A 111 1.38 3.15 11.52
C ARG A 111 0.38 3.05 12.68
N ALA A 112 0.41 4.01 13.61
CA ALA A 112 -0.50 4.05 14.74
C ALA A 112 -1.97 4.15 14.30
N ARG A 113 -2.28 5.03 13.35
CA ARG A 113 -3.65 5.22 12.83
C ARG A 113 -4.17 3.99 12.10
N LYS A 114 -3.33 3.30 11.32
CA LYS A 114 -3.72 2.10 10.55
C LYS A 114 -3.73 0.82 11.41
N GLY A 115 -3.02 0.80 12.52
CA GLY A 115 -2.91 -0.36 13.41
C GLY A 115 -2.07 -1.51 12.85
N CYS A 116 -1.26 -1.26 11.81
CA CYS A 116 -0.35 -2.25 11.25
C CYS A 116 0.92 -2.39 12.12
N ASP A 117 1.63 -3.50 11.96
CA ASP A 117 2.81 -3.79 12.78
C ASP A 117 4.01 -3.00 12.29
N TRP A 118 4.23 -2.96 10.98
CA TRP A 118 5.34 -2.25 10.36
C TRP A 118 4.87 -1.28 9.27
N ILE A 119 5.63 -0.19 9.11
CA ILE A 119 5.53 0.70 7.94
C ILE A 119 6.92 0.82 7.32
N LEU A 120 7.01 0.59 6.02
CA LEU A 120 8.16 1.01 5.21
C LEU A 120 7.86 2.39 4.64
N ALA A 121 8.63 3.37 5.07
CA ALA A 121 8.49 4.74 4.62
C ALA A 121 9.61 5.13 3.67
N ASN A 122 9.32 5.95 2.69
CA ASN A 122 10.30 6.52 1.78
C ASN A 122 9.97 7.97 1.46
N ASP A 123 11.03 8.73 1.21
CA ASP A 123 10.93 10.10 0.72
C ASP A 123 10.64 10.11 -0.78
N VAL A 124 9.54 10.71 -1.15
CA VAL A 124 9.10 10.88 -2.54
C VAL A 124 9.03 12.34 -2.97
N ALA A 125 9.69 13.24 -2.23
CA ALA A 125 9.78 14.66 -2.57
C ALA A 125 10.36 14.85 -4.00
N PRO A 126 9.98 15.93 -4.68
CA PRO A 126 10.57 16.27 -5.97
C PRO A 126 12.11 16.32 -5.87
N GLY A 127 12.79 15.63 -6.79
CA GLY A 127 14.26 15.58 -6.84
C GLY A 127 14.89 14.36 -6.15
N THR A 128 14.17 13.57 -5.35
CA THR A 128 14.71 12.34 -4.72
C THR A 128 14.91 11.20 -5.72
N GLY A 129 14.20 11.24 -6.85
CA GLY A 129 14.25 10.18 -7.87
C GLY A 129 13.61 8.85 -7.40
N THR A 130 12.84 8.87 -6.33
CA THR A 130 12.17 7.67 -5.76
C THR A 130 10.97 7.26 -6.60
N PHE A 131 10.12 8.22 -7.01
CA PHE A 131 9.02 7.97 -7.94
C PHE A 131 9.56 7.77 -9.36
N GLY A 132 9.22 6.65 -9.99
CA GLY A 132 9.67 6.31 -11.35
C GLY A 132 11.13 5.87 -11.45
N GLY A 133 11.95 6.02 -10.41
CA GLY A 133 13.33 5.58 -10.37
C GLY A 133 13.48 4.11 -9.93
N ASP A 134 14.69 3.57 -10.12
CA ASP A 134 15.02 2.17 -9.77
C ASP A 134 15.55 2.01 -8.34
N HIS A 135 15.91 3.12 -7.67
CA HIS A 135 16.51 3.13 -6.34
C HIS A 135 15.57 3.76 -5.31
N ASN A 136 15.68 3.28 -4.09
CA ASN A 136 14.92 3.78 -2.95
C ASN A 136 15.75 3.74 -1.66
N GLU A 137 15.58 4.72 -0.80
CA GLU A 137 16.00 4.73 0.60
C GLU A 137 14.75 4.52 1.44
N VAL A 138 14.81 3.61 2.40
CA VAL A 138 13.64 3.18 3.15
C VAL A 138 13.90 3.24 4.65
N PHE A 139 12.92 3.75 5.38
CA PHE A 139 12.86 3.72 6.84
C PHE A 139 11.85 2.65 7.26
N LEU A 140 12.28 1.63 7.98
CA LEU A 140 11.40 0.65 8.59
C LEU A 140 10.99 1.14 9.97
N ILE A 141 9.70 1.42 10.16
CA ILE A 141 9.09 1.81 11.42
C ILE A 141 8.39 0.58 12.01
N SER A 142 8.93 0.03 13.08
CA SER A 142 8.45 -1.23 13.67
C SER A 142 8.09 -1.11 15.16
N GLY A 143 8.56 -0.09 15.87
CA GLY A 143 8.28 0.16 17.28
C GLY A 143 7.37 1.36 17.52
N ALA A 144 6.78 1.44 18.71
CA ALA A 144 6.00 2.61 19.12
C ALA A 144 6.90 3.78 19.55
N ASP A 145 8.06 3.48 20.08
CA ASP A 145 9.02 4.40 20.68
C ASP A 145 10.17 4.82 19.75
N GLY A 146 10.24 4.24 18.55
CA GLY A 146 11.32 4.46 17.59
C GLY A 146 12.61 3.68 17.87
N ALA A 147 12.72 2.97 18.99
CA ALA A 147 13.92 2.22 19.36
C ALA A 147 14.23 1.06 18.41
N SER A 148 13.22 0.58 17.69
CA SER A 148 13.32 -0.51 16.72
C SER A 148 13.26 -0.04 15.26
N ASP A 149 13.36 1.26 15.02
CA ASP A 149 13.35 1.80 13.66
C ASP A 149 14.70 1.55 12.98
N GLU A 150 14.66 1.21 11.72
CA GLU A 150 15.84 0.89 10.91
C GLU A 150 15.92 1.83 9.70
N VAL A 151 17.11 2.26 9.34
CA VAL A 151 17.37 2.98 8.09
C VAL A 151 18.04 2.03 7.12
N TRP A 152 17.39 1.78 6.01
CA TRP A 152 17.96 0.96 4.94
C TRP A 152 18.55 1.86 3.86
N PRO A 153 19.84 1.69 3.56
CA PRO A 153 20.53 2.57 2.63
C PRO A 153 19.92 2.52 1.24
N ARG A 154 20.15 3.58 0.48
CA ARG A 154 19.69 3.68 -0.91
C ARG A 154 20.13 2.48 -1.73
N GLN A 155 19.18 1.74 -2.27
CA GLN A 155 19.39 0.52 -3.03
C GLN A 155 18.28 0.30 -4.07
N GLY A 156 18.48 -0.62 -4.99
CA GLY A 156 17.45 -0.95 -5.98
C GLY A 156 16.19 -1.56 -5.34
N LYS A 157 15.04 -1.40 -5.96
CA LYS A 157 13.74 -1.91 -5.47
C LYS A 157 13.78 -3.42 -5.13
N ALA A 158 14.48 -4.21 -5.94
CA ALA A 158 14.70 -5.63 -5.65
C ALA A 158 15.55 -5.86 -4.38
N GLY A 159 16.48 -4.95 -4.08
CA GLY A 159 17.27 -4.96 -2.83
C GLY A 159 16.37 -4.70 -1.63
N VAL A 160 15.52 -3.66 -1.69
CA VAL A 160 14.54 -3.36 -0.64
C VAL A 160 13.62 -4.56 -0.40
N ALA A 161 13.11 -5.19 -1.45
CA ALA A 161 12.25 -6.37 -1.31
C ALA A 161 12.98 -7.53 -0.61
N ARG A 162 14.24 -7.81 -0.96
CA ARG A 162 15.06 -8.84 -0.29
C ARG A 162 15.31 -8.49 1.18
N ALA A 163 15.63 -7.24 1.49
CA ALA A 163 15.83 -6.78 2.86
C ALA A 163 14.56 -6.97 3.70
N LEU A 164 13.38 -6.64 3.13
CA LEU A 164 12.10 -6.86 3.80
C LEU A 164 11.86 -8.35 4.09
N VAL A 165 12.05 -9.22 3.10
CA VAL A 165 11.87 -10.68 3.29
C VAL A 165 12.83 -11.22 4.35
N GLN A 166 14.09 -10.81 4.35
CA GLN A 166 15.06 -11.19 5.38
C GLN A 166 14.65 -10.70 6.77
N ARG A 167 14.13 -9.47 6.87
CA ARG A 167 13.68 -8.91 8.14
C ARG A 167 12.44 -9.62 8.67
N ILE A 168 11.51 -9.97 7.78
CA ILE A 168 10.34 -10.80 8.10
C ILE A 168 10.80 -12.19 8.59
N SER A 169 11.70 -12.85 7.87
CA SER A 169 12.22 -14.16 8.27
C SER A 169 12.82 -14.15 9.67
N ARG A 170 13.58 -13.12 10.03
CA ARG A 170 14.15 -12.97 11.39
C ARG A 170 13.08 -12.69 12.46
N HIS A 171 11.93 -12.15 12.07
CA HIS A 171 10.83 -11.87 13.01
C HIS A 171 10.13 -13.16 13.45
N PHE A 172 10.11 -14.18 12.58
CA PHE A 172 9.46 -15.46 12.84
C PHE A 172 10.44 -16.58 13.21
N ALA A 173 11.76 -16.32 13.27
CA ALA A 173 12.78 -17.28 13.70
C ALA A 173 12.91 -17.31 15.22
#